data_d23f7b0f10e5ac095e9c8e4ada2e314c
#
_entry.id   d23f7b0f10e5ac095e9c8e4ada2e314c
#
_cell.length_a   1.000
_cell.length_b   1.000
_cell.length_c   1.000
_cell.angle_alpha   90.00
_cell.angle_beta   90.00
_cell.angle_gamma   90.00
#
_symmetry.space_group_name_H-M   'P 1'
#
loop_
_entity.id
_entity.type
_entity.pdbx_description
1 polymer ?
#
loop_
_entity_poly.entity_id
_entity_poly.type
_entity_poly.pdbx_seq_one_letter_code
_entity_poly.pdbx_strand_id
1 'polypeptide(L)'
;MQEVEVRIITNSNDIPPMEGSNVFHSRQLFCMYEQTPRIKPIMIVATNRGGTMVGHVLATLRYRWTWLPPFLYTHCRIYGEGCYDTQISDKDKEEVFGKMLATLTRAMSYRALYVEWSNLSNKLFGYRHFRTNGYFPVHWMSIHNSLHSMAPQERLSSKRIN
;
A
#
# COMPACT_ATOMS: atom_id res chain seq x y z
N MET A 1 11.52 19.21 12.52
CA MET A 1 10.65 18.03 12.27
C MET A 1 9.42 18.17 13.16
N GLN A 2 8.25 18.34 12.59
CA GLN A 2 7.01 18.36 13.35
C GLN A 2 6.74 16.96 13.91
N GLU A 3 6.32 16.89 15.17
CA GLU A 3 5.93 15.62 15.77
C GLU A 3 4.67 15.11 15.06
N VAL A 4 4.76 13.91 14.49
CA VAL A 4 3.67 13.29 13.74
C VAL A 4 3.19 12.10 14.54
N GLU A 5 1.90 12.03 14.78
CA GLU A 5 1.20 10.89 15.36
C GLU A 5 0.66 10.00 14.24
N VAL A 6 0.79 8.68 14.42
CA VAL A 6 0.29 7.70 13.45
C VAL A 6 -0.72 6.78 14.11
N ARG A 7 -1.88 6.65 13.49
CA ARG A 7 -2.95 5.76 13.95
C ARG A 7 -3.44 4.83 12.84
N ILE A 8 -3.99 3.69 13.23
CA ILE A 8 -4.59 2.71 12.33
C ILE A 8 -6.10 2.78 12.47
N ILE A 9 -6.80 2.92 11.36
CA ILE A 9 -8.25 2.97 11.25
C ILE A 9 -8.74 1.69 10.58
N THR A 10 -9.75 1.06 11.16
CA THR A 10 -10.32 -0.21 10.69
C THR A 10 -11.80 -0.10 10.33
N ASN A 11 -12.40 1.07 10.49
CA ASN A 11 -13.80 1.36 10.17
C ASN A 11 -13.87 2.61 9.29
N SER A 12 -14.64 2.54 8.22
CA SER A 12 -14.78 3.66 7.26
C SER A 12 -15.38 4.93 7.88
N ASN A 13 -16.17 4.79 8.97
CA ASN A 13 -16.76 5.94 9.67
C ASN A 13 -15.72 6.78 10.42
N ASP A 14 -14.58 6.18 10.79
CA ASP A 14 -13.51 6.84 11.55
C ASP A 14 -12.47 7.51 10.64
N ILE A 15 -12.62 7.36 9.30
CA ILE A 15 -11.70 7.96 8.33
C ILE A 15 -11.99 9.47 8.26
N PRO A 16 -11.00 10.33 8.55
CA PRO A 16 -11.16 11.77 8.44
C PRO A 16 -11.41 12.18 6.98
N PRO A 17 -11.90 13.39 6.72
CA PRO A 17 -11.95 13.94 5.38
C PRO A 17 -10.58 13.84 4.71
N MET A 18 -10.56 13.31 3.49
CA MET A 18 -9.34 13.04 2.74
C MET A 18 -9.35 13.85 1.46
N GLU A 19 -8.27 14.58 1.23
CA GLU A 19 -7.97 15.22 -0.04
C GLU A 19 -6.97 14.34 -0.80
N GLY A 20 -7.12 14.23 -2.11
CA GLY A 20 -6.19 13.51 -2.97
C GLY A 20 -6.86 12.65 -4.04
N SER A 21 -6.17 12.52 -5.16
CA SER A 21 -6.65 11.82 -6.35
C SER A 21 -6.21 10.35 -6.46
N ASN A 22 -5.44 9.85 -5.50
CA ASN A 22 -4.92 8.48 -5.59
C ASN A 22 -5.99 7.47 -5.19
N VAL A 23 -6.57 6.82 -6.20
CA VAL A 23 -7.62 5.80 -6.03
C VAL A 23 -7.18 4.66 -5.09
N PHE A 24 -5.90 4.25 -5.13
CA PHE A 24 -5.38 3.15 -4.31
C PHE A 24 -5.39 3.43 -2.81
N HIS A 25 -5.50 4.70 -2.41
CA HIS A 25 -5.53 5.11 -1.01
C HIS A 25 -6.81 5.87 -0.66
N SER A 26 -7.85 5.79 -1.50
CA SER A 26 -9.09 6.51 -1.31
C SER A 26 -10.01 5.87 -0.28
N ARG A 27 -10.90 6.69 0.32
CA ARG A 27 -11.98 6.21 1.19
C ARG A 27 -12.95 5.32 0.43
N GLN A 28 -13.21 5.61 -0.85
CA GLN A 28 -14.10 4.80 -1.69
C GLN A 28 -13.58 3.37 -1.83
N LEU A 29 -12.27 3.22 -2.10
CA LEU A 29 -11.65 1.91 -2.19
C LEU A 29 -11.66 1.18 -0.83
N PHE A 30 -11.47 1.90 0.27
CA PHE A 30 -11.61 1.33 1.61
C PHE A 30 -13.00 0.75 1.83
N CYS A 31 -14.07 1.52 1.57
CA CYS A 31 -15.45 1.07 1.70
C CYS A 31 -15.76 -0.15 0.82
N MET A 32 -15.22 -0.17 -0.40
CA MET A 32 -15.38 -1.30 -1.30
C MET A 32 -14.72 -2.58 -0.75
N TYR A 33 -13.52 -2.46 -0.20
CA TYR A 33 -12.85 -3.59 0.46
C TYR A 33 -13.54 -4.03 1.74
N GLU A 34 -14.12 -3.11 2.50
CA GLU A 34 -14.87 -3.41 3.72
C GLU A 34 -16.09 -4.31 3.44
N GLN A 35 -16.69 -4.18 2.26
CA GLN A 35 -17.79 -5.01 1.77
C GLN A 35 -17.33 -6.29 1.06
N THR A 36 -16.05 -6.43 0.79
CA THR A 36 -15.51 -7.57 0.02
C THR A 36 -15.22 -8.75 0.96
N PRO A 37 -15.81 -9.93 0.73
CA PRO A 37 -15.52 -11.10 1.56
C PRO A 37 -14.04 -11.45 1.62
N ARG A 38 -13.56 -11.82 2.81
CA ARG A 38 -12.17 -12.24 3.08
C ARG A 38 -11.10 -11.16 2.86
N ILE A 39 -11.51 -9.91 2.69
CA ILE A 39 -10.61 -8.76 2.69
C ILE A 39 -10.99 -7.85 3.86
N LYS A 40 -10.00 -7.40 4.61
CA LYS A 40 -10.19 -6.39 5.65
C LYS A 40 -9.27 -5.21 5.33
N PRO A 41 -9.82 -4.05 4.99
CA PRO A 41 -9.02 -2.85 4.80
C PRO A 41 -8.55 -2.30 6.15
N ILE A 42 -7.40 -1.64 6.12
CA ILE A 42 -6.91 -0.80 7.20
C ILE A 42 -6.33 0.47 6.58
N MET A 43 -6.62 1.61 7.19
CA MET A 43 -6.04 2.89 6.80
C MET A 43 -5.05 3.33 7.87
N ILE A 44 -3.82 3.57 7.45
CA ILE A 44 -2.79 4.18 8.30
C ILE A 44 -2.82 5.67 8.03
N VAL A 45 -3.05 6.46 9.06
CA VAL A 45 -3.18 7.92 8.96
C VAL A 45 -2.12 8.57 9.84
N ALA A 46 -1.40 9.51 9.27
CA ALA A 46 -0.42 10.35 9.95
C ALA A 46 -0.98 11.76 10.12
N THR A 47 -1.00 12.26 11.34
CA THR A 47 -1.47 13.62 11.67
C THR A 47 -0.37 14.43 12.34
N ASN A 48 -0.34 15.72 12.10
CA ASN A 48 0.54 16.65 12.81
C ASN A 48 -0.04 16.99 14.21
N ARG A 49 0.70 17.76 15.02
CA ARG A 49 0.24 18.22 16.35
C ARG A 49 -1.08 19.00 16.32
N GLY A 50 -1.40 19.64 15.20
CA GLY A 50 -2.66 20.37 15.02
C GLY A 50 -3.85 19.47 14.65
N GLY A 51 -3.65 18.14 14.57
CA GLY A 51 -4.69 17.19 14.16
C GLY A 51 -4.94 17.12 12.64
N THR A 52 -4.18 17.91 11.85
CA THR A 52 -4.29 17.90 10.38
C THR A 52 -3.61 16.66 9.84
N MET A 53 -4.27 15.97 8.90
CA MET A 53 -3.71 14.81 8.21
C MET A 53 -2.59 15.23 7.26
N VAL A 54 -1.39 14.68 7.46
CA VAL A 54 -0.21 14.94 6.62
C VAL A 54 0.14 13.79 5.68
N GLY A 55 -0.45 12.62 5.91
CA GLY A 55 -0.30 11.49 5.01
C GLY A 55 -1.17 10.31 5.40
N HIS A 56 -1.45 9.44 4.44
CA HIS A 56 -2.19 8.21 4.68
C HIS A 56 -1.85 7.12 3.67
N VAL A 57 -2.06 5.88 4.09
CA VAL A 57 -1.83 4.68 3.29
C VAL A 57 -2.95 3.68 3.55
N LEU A 58 -3.53 3.14 2.48
CA LEU A 58 -4.47 2.03 2.54
C LEU A 58 -3.74 0.70 2.39
N ALA A 59 -3.94 -0.20 3.33
CA ALA A 59 -3.50 -1.58 3.26
C ALA A 59 -4.69 -2.53 3.29
N THR A 60 -4.52 -3.70 2.71
CA THR A 60 -5.54 -4.76 2.70
C THR A 60 -5.02 -6.02 3.34
N LEU A 61 -5.78 -6.54 4.29
CA LEU A 61 -5.54 -7.84 4.91
C LEU A 61 -6.35 -8.89 4.17
N ARG A 62 -5.73 -9.98 3.76
CA ARG A 62 -6.40 -11.07 3.05
C ARG A 62 -6.39 -12.34 3.87
N TYR A 63 -7.57 -12.95 4.00
CA TYR A 63 -7.77 -14.25 4.61
C TYR A 63 -7.98 -15.29 3.50
N ARG A 64 -6.91 -15.97 3.14
CA ARG A 64 -6.94 -16.90 2.00
C ARG A 64 -7.27 -18.34 2.40
N TRP A 65 -6.76 -18.79 3.54
CA TRP A 65 -6.89 -20.18 3.96
C TRP A 65 -7.87 -20.33 5.13
N THR A 66 -8.88 -21.16 4.96
CA THR A 66 -9.95 -21.36 5.97
C THR A 66 -9.48 -22.10 7.22
N TRP A 67 -8.34 -22.78 7.15
CA TRP A 67 -7.74 -23.49 8.29
C TRP A 67 -6.91 -22.57 9.21
N LEU A 68 -6.62 -21.34 8.77
CA LEU A 68 -5.95 -20.37 9.62
C LEU A 68 -6.92 -19.84 10.70
N PRO A 69 -6.40 -19.53 11.89
CA PRO A 69 -7.20 -18.84 12.91
C PRO A 69 -7.80 -17.54 12.36
N PRO A 70 -9.01 -17.16 12.76
CA PRO A 70 -9.71 -15.99 12.19
C PRO A 70 -9.01 -14.64 12.42
N PHE A 71 -8.06 -14.58 13.35
CA PHE A 71 -7.24 -13.39 13.60
C PHE A 71 -5.96 -13.33 12.77
N LEU A 72 -5.59 -14.42 12.09
CA LEU A 72 -4.36 -14.52 11.30
C LEU A 72 -4.67 -14.42 9.81
N TYR A 73 -4.17 -13.37 9.18
CA TYR A 73 -4.33 -13.12 7.76
C TYR A 73 -3.18 -13.74 6.96
N THR A 74 -3.45 -14.15 5.74
CA THR A 74 -2.42 -14.70 4.86
C THR A 74 -1.38 -13.64 4.55
N HIS A 75 -1.82 -12.43 4.15
CA HIS A 75 -0.91 -11.32 3.89
C HIS A 75 -1.58 -9.96 4.04
N CYS A 76 -0.75 -8.97 4.30
CA CYS A 76 -1.07 -7.56 4.23
C CYS A 76 -0.45 -6.97 2.98
N ARG A 77 -1.24 -6.30 2.12
CA ARG A 77 -0.76 -5.74 0.86
C ARG A 77 -1.03 -4.26 0.76
N ILE A 78 -0.02 -3.53 0.31
CA ILE A 78 -0.05 -2.09 0.08
C ILE A 78 0.41 -1.80 -1.36
N TYR A 79 -0.25 -0.84 -2.02
CA TYR A 79 0.10 -0.40 -3.36
C TYR A 79 0.53 1.06 -3.36
N GLY A 80 1.67 1.35 -3.99
CA GLY A 80 2.16 2.73 -4.15
C GLY A 80 2.77 3.32 -2.88
N GLU A 81 3.04 4.60 -2.92
CA GLU A 81 3.78 5.32 -1.87
C GLU A 81 2.88 5.89 -0.77
N GLY A 82 1.57 5.87 -0.95
CA GLY A 82 0.62 6.58 -0.10
C GLY A 82 0.24 7.95 -0.67
N CYS A 83 -0.58 8.67 0.08
CA CYS A 83 -0.95 10.04 -0.20
C CYS A 83 -0.38 10.94 0.90
N TYR A 84 0.06 12.13 0.52
CA TYR A 84 0.67 13.10 1.42
C TYR A 84 0.14 14.49 1.10
N ASP A 85 0.13 15.35 2.11
CA ASP A 85 -0.16 16.77 1.94
C ASP A 85 0.84 17.39 0.95
N THR A 86 0.34 18.20 0.03
CA THR A 86 1.14 18.90 -0.99
C THR A 86 2.13 19.90 -0.41
N GLN A 87 1.90 20.37 0.80
CA GLN A 87 2.76 21.32 1.50
C GLN A 87 3.95 20.66 2.22
N ILE A 88 4.00 19.34 2.27
CA ILE A 88 5.07 18.61 2.96
C ILE A 88 6.31 18.50 2.08
N SER A 89 7.51 18.75 2.64
CA SER A 89 8.76 18.56 1.91
C SER A 89 9.03 17.06 1.63
N ASP A 90 9.78 16.75 0.57
CA ASP A 90 10.11 15.35 0.24
C ASP A 90 10.84 14.62 1.38
N LYS A 91 11.69 15.33 2.12
CA LYS A 91 12.36 14.78 3.29
C LYS A 91 11.40 14.45 4.42
N ASP A 92 10.46 15.35 4.71
CA ASP A 92 9.46 15.11 5.75
C ASP A 92 8.46 14.04 5.32
N LYS A 93 8.14 13.95 4.03
CA LYS A 93 7.33 12.89 3.42
C LYS A 93 7.95 11.51 3.69
N GLU A 94 9.26 11.37 3.48
CA GLU A 94 9.96 10.11 3.72
C GLU A 94 9.97 9.74 5.22
N GLU A 95 10.13 10.71 6.12
CA GLU A 95 10.07 10.49 7.56
C GLU A 95 8.65 10.10 8.03
N VAL A 96 7.61 10.76 7.51
CA VAL A 96 6.20 10.39 7.77
C VAL A 96 5.93 8.97 7.27
N PHE A 97 6.39 8.65 6.06
CA PHE A 97 6.33 7.29 5.53
C PHE A 97 6.98 6.27 6.45
N GLY A 98 8.20 6.56 6.94
CA GLY A 98 8.92 5.69 7.85
C GLY A 98 8.15 5.39 9.14
N LYS A 99 7.48 6.40 9.72
CA LYS A 99 6.63 6.22 10.91
C LYS A 99 5.40 5.37 10.61
N MET A 100 4.73 5.61 9.47
CA MET A 100 3.59 4.80 9.03
C MET A 100 4.00 3.34 8.79
N LEU A 101 5.13 3.10 8.12
CA LEU A 101 5.67 1.77 7.86
C LEU A 101 5.99 1.03 9.17
N ALA A 102 6.67 1.68 10.11
CA ALA A 102 7.00 1.08 11.41
C ALA A 102 5.74 0.73 12.21
N THR A 103 4.74 1.60 12.22
CA THR A 103 3.45 1.36 12.89
C THR A 103 2.71 0.19 12.27
N LEU A 104 2.63 0.14 10.94
CA LEU A 104 2.02 -0.98 10.22
C LEU A 104 2.75 -2.29 10.51
N THR A 105 4.08 -2.30 10.38
CA THR A 105 4.89 -3.50 10.59
C THR A 105 4.69 -4.07 11.99
N ARG A 106 4.70 -3.22 13.02
CA ARG A 106 4.42 -3.63 14.40
C ARG A 106 3.02 -4.20 14.55
N ALA A 107 2.01 -3.56 13.97
CA ALA A 107 0.64 -4.02 14.05
C ALA A 107 0.40 -5.35 13.32
N MET A 108 1.21 -5.64 12.29
CA MET A 108 1.08 -6.84 11.46
C MET A 108 1.93 -8.02 11.94
N SER A 109 2.90 -7.82 12.86
CA SER A 109 3.84 -8.87 13.30
C SER A 109 3.17 -10.16 13.78
N TYR A 110 1.96 -10.07 14.33
CA TYR A 110 1.19 -11.23 14.83
C TYR A 110 -0.14 -11.45 14.10
N ARG A 111 -0.40 -10.67 13.04
CA ARG A 111 -1.70 -10.69 12.34
C ARG A 111 -1.60 -11.12 10.88
N ALA A 112 -0.42 -11.01 10.27
CA ALA A 112 -0.21 -11.41 8.89
C ALA A 112 1.05 -12.25 8.76
N LEU A 113 1.02 -13.27 7.88
CA LEU A 113 2.18 -14.13 7.64
C LEU A 113 3.29 -13.35 6.92
N TYR A 114 2.93 -12.42 6.05
CA TYR A 114 3.87 -11.49 5.42
C TYR A 114 3.19 -10.17 5.05
N VAL A 115 4.00 -9.14 4.90
CA VAL A 115 3.59 -7.81 4.44
C VAL A 115 4.27 -7.55 3.11
N GLU A 116 3.47 -7.19 2.10
CA GLU A 116 3.95 -6.86 0.77
C GLU A 116 3.67 -5.39 0.46
N TRP A 117 4.70 -4.68 0.05
CA TRP A 117 4.59 -3.31 -0.43
C TRP A 117 5.04 -3.25 -1.88
N SER A 118 4.15 -2.86 -2.79
CA SER A 118 4.38 -2.96 -4.23
C SER A 118 4.02 -1.68 -4.98
N ASN A 119 4.45 -1.62 -6.24
CA ASN A 119 4.13 -0.53 -7.17
C ASN A 119 4.59 0.86 -6.72
N LEU A 120 5.75 0.94 -6.10
CA LEU A 120 6.40 2.22 -5.82
C LEU A 120 6.87 2.86 -7.14
N SER A 121 6.51 4.11 -7.37
CA SER A 121 6.94 4.88 -8.54
C SER A 121 8.44 5.19 -8.48
N ASN A 122 8.92 5.50 -7.29
CA ASN A 122 10.35 5.66 -7.01
C ASN A 122 10.86 4.46 -6.19
N LYS A 123 11.70 3.63 -6.81
CA LYS A 123 12.27 2.43 -6.15
C LYS A 123 13.17 2.73 -4.94
N LEU A 124 13.66 3.95 -4.83
CA LEU A 124 14.50 4.39 -3.72
C LEU A 124 13.68 5.04 -2.58
N PHE A 125 12.41 5.39 -2.85
CA PHE A 125 11.55 6.00 -1.83
C PHE A 125 11.40 5.08 -0.62
N GLY A 126 11.71 5.62 0.56
CA GLY A 126 11.61 4.88 1.83
C GLY A 126 12.57 3.70 1.98
N TYR A 127 13.54 3.50 1.07
CA TYR A 127 14.45 2.34 1.08
C TYR A 127 15.11 2.11 2.44
N ARG A 128 15.61 3.18 3.08
CA ARG A 128 16.21 3.11 4.42
C ARG A 128 15.21 2.59 5.45
N HIS A 129 13.99 3.11 5.44
CA HIS A 129 12.93 2.72 6.37
C HIS A 129 12.48 1.26 6.14
N PHE A 130 12.39 0.81 4.89
CA PHE A 130 12.14 -0.59 4.58
C PHE A 130 13.21 -1.50 5.18
N ARG A 131 14.49 -1.18 4.97
CA ARG A 131 15.60 -1.98 5.49
C ARG A 131 15.62 -2.03 7.02
N THR A 132 15.38 -0.90 7.67
CA THR A 132 15.33 -0.81 9.14
C THR A 132 14.17 -1.61 9.73
N ASN A 133 13.07 -1.76 9.01
CA ASN A 133 11.89 -2.53 9.44
C ASN A 133 11.89 -3.99 8.96
N GLY A 134 13.02 -4.49 8.46
CA GLY A 134 13.18 -5.91 8.11
C GLY A 134 12.64 -6.30 6.73
N TYR A 135 12.30 -5.34 5.88
CA TYR A 135 11.89 -5.63 4.51
C TYR A 135 13.09 -5.88 3.61
N PHE A 136 12.87 -6.71 2.60
CA PHE A 136 13.85 -6.95 1.54
C PHE A 136 13.19 -6.78 0.17
N PRO A 137 13.93 -6.25 -0.83
CA PRO A 137 13.39 -6.07 -2.17
C PRO A 137 13.25 -7.42 -2.87
N VAL A 138 12.13 -7.60 -3.56
CA VAL A 138 11.91 -8.72 -4.49
C VAL A 138 11.87 -8.14 -5.89
N HIS A 139 12.72 -8.66 -6.77
CA HIS A 139 12.75 -8.25 -8.16
C HIS A 139 11.68 -8.98 -8.95
N TRP A 140 10.79 -8.23 -9.58
CA TRP A 140 9.78 -8.74 -10.50
C TRP A 140 10.22 -8.49 -11.94
N MET A 141 10.03 -9.48 -12.78
CA MET A 141 10.22 -9.28 -14.22
C MET A 141 9.01 -8.50 -14.75
N SER A 142 9.27 -7.32 -15.31
CA SER A 142 8.25 -6.54 -16.01
C SER A 142 8.28 -6.88 -17.48
N ILE A 143 7.18 -7.40 -18.00
CA ILE A 143 7.00 -7.68 -19.43
C ILE A 143 6.19 -6.52 -20.02
N HIS A 144 6.82 -5.76 -20.91
CA HIS A 144 6.15 -4.70 -21.67
C HIS A 144 5.77 -5.25 -23.05
N ASN A 145 4.48 -5.37 -23.28
CA ASN A 145 3.95 -5.65 -24.61
C ASN A 145 3.60 -4.33 -25.28
N SER A 146 4.32 -3.96 -26.35
CA SER A 146 3.93 -2.80 -27.14
C SER A 146 2.74 -3.16 -28.05
N LEU A 147 1.73 -2.31 -28.03
CA LEU A 147 0.61 -2.38 -28.95
C LEU A 147 1.06 -1.75 -30.28
N HIS A 148 1.34 -2.58 -31.27
CA HIS A 148 1.65 -2.14 -32.62
C HIS A 148 0.39 -2.10 -33.46
N SER A 149 0.42 -1.32 -34.55
CA SER A 149 -0.63 -1.31 -35.59
C SER A 149 -0.70 -2.59 -36.40
N MET A 150 0.36 -3.42 -36.37
CA MET A 150 0.41 -4.71 -37.08
C MET A 150 -0.48 -5.76 -36.43
N ALA A 151 -1.14 -6.58 -37.22
CA ALA A 151 -1.94 -7.70 -36.75
C ALA A 151 -1.10 -8.70 -35.93
N PRO A 152 -1.68 -9.39 -34.94
CA PRO A 152 -0.96 -10.38 -34.13
C PRO A 152 -0.24 -11.46 -34.95
N GLN A 153 -0.84 -11.89 -36.06
CA GLN A 153 -0.29 -12.90 -36.98
C GLN A 153 1.01 -12.46 -37.65
N GLU A 154 1.17 -11.16 -37.88
CA GLU A 154 2.37 -10.59 -38.51
C GLU A 154 3.51 -10.40 -37.51
N ARG A 155 3.20 -10.38 -36.19
CA ARG A 155 4.17 -10.15 -35.13
C ARG A 155 4.62 -11.42 -34.41
N LEU A 156 3.82 -12.46 -34.44
CA LEU A 156 4.09 -13.68 -33.74
C LEU A 156 4.75 -14.71 -34.68
N SER A 157 5.77 -15.39 -34.19
CA SER A 157 6.34 -16.50 -34.94
C SER A 157 5.32 -17.64 -35.05
N SER A 158 5.42 -18.43 -36.11
CA SER A 158 4.52 -19.57 -36.34
C SER A 158 4.42 -20.56 -35.18
N LYS A 159 5.45 -20.62 -34.31
CA LYS A 159 5.44 -21.43 -33.07
C LYS A 159 4.56 -20.86 -31.96
N ARG A 160 4.10 -19.59 -32.05
CA ARG A 160 3.26 -18.96 -31.06
C ARG A 160 1.80 -18.80 -31.51
N ILE A 161 1.52 -19.15 -32.75
CA ILE A 161 0.17 -19.04 -33.36
C ILE A 161 -0.61 -20.35 -33.21
N ASN A 162 0.10 -21.50 -32.98
CA ASN A 162 -0.48 -22.83 -32.79
C ASN A 162 -0.73 -23.14 -31.31
#